data_84b6e3d365b4c5a9b352504782b2cd02
#
_entry.id   84b6e3d365b4c5a9b352504782b2cd02
#
_cell.length_a   1.000
_cell.length_b   1.000
_cell.length_c   1.000
_cell.angle_alpha   90.00
_cell.angle_beta   90.00
_cell.angle_gamma   90.00
#
_symmetry.space_group_name_H-M   'P 1'
#
loop_
_entity.id
_entity.type
_entity.pdbx_description
1 polymer ?
#
loop_
_entity_poly.entity_id
_entity_poly.type
_entity_poly.pdbx_seq_one_letter_code
_entity_poly.pdbx_strand_id
1 'polypeptide(L)'
;MISMFAYCSSLTSLDVSNFNAPELTNITDMFSELTNLETLNLSNFNAPKITNMDGMFKDLSKLSKLDLTNFNTVNVTSMSEMFNNCSSLTNLDLSSFDISRVTNMVCMFSDCPAWNTVDQKKFSAGGICAM
;
A
#
# COMPACT_ATOMS: atom_id res chain seq x y z
N MET A 1 -4.59 12.99 -5.72
CA MET A 1 -3.33 12.62 -6.44
C MET A 1 -3.39 11.17 -6.88
N ILE A 2 -4.46 10.87 -7.60
CA ILE A 2 -4.68 9.51 -8.11
C ILE A 2 -3.62 9.20 -9.18
N SER A 3 -3.00 8.02 -9.10
CA SER A 3 -2.07 7.49 -10.10
C SER A 3 -0.85 8.38 -10.40
N MET A 4 -0.38 9.15 -9.43
CA MET A 4 0.67 10.16 -9.65
C MET A 4 1.95 9.60 -10.29
N PHE A 5 2.39 8.41 -9.87
CA PHE A 5 3.58 7.74 -10.41
C PHE A 5 3.25 6.44 -11.14
N ALA A 6 1.97 6.15 -11.34
CA ALA A 6 1.55 4.90 -11.97
C ALA A 6 2.19 4.75 -13.36
N TYR A 7 2.53 3.50 -13.70
CA TYR A 7 3.11 3.14 -15.01
C TYR A 7 4.49 3.72 -15.33
N CYS A 8 5.18 4.35 -14.37
CA CYS A 8 6.57 4.78 -14.58
C CYS A 8 7.51 3.57 -14.54
N SER A 9 7.37 2.67 -15.52
CA SER A 9 7.99 1.34 -15.50
C SER A 9 9.52 1.34 -15.58
N SER A 10 10.14 2.46 -15.94
CA SER A 10 11.60 2.59 -15.94
C SER A 10 12.20 2.91 -14.56
N LEU A 11 11.38 3.31 -13.58
CA LEU A 11 11.88 3.61 -12.24
C LEU A 11 12.33 2.34 -11.52
N THR A 12 13.54 2.37 -10.98
CA THR A 12 14.08 1.32 -10.12
C THR A 12 14.15 1.74 -8.66
N SER A 13 14.16 3.04 -8.40
CA SER A 13 14.21 3.61 -7.06
C SER A 13 13.37 4.88 -7.01
N LEU A 14 12.65 5.08 -5.91
CA LEU A 14 11.84 6.28 -5.70
C LEU A 14 11.92 6.69 -4.23
N ASP A 15 12.29 7.96 -4.00
CA ASP A 15 12.33 8.54 -2.66
C ASP A 15 11.27 9.64 -2.55
N VAL A 16 10.25 9.40 -1.75
CA VAL A 16 9.19 10.36 -1.43
C VAL A 16 9.16 10.66 0.09
N SER A 17 10.32 10.51 0.75
CA SER A 17 10.43 10.73 2.18
C SER A 17 10.09 12.15 2.64
N ASN A 18 10.21 13.12 1.74
CA ASN A 18 9.85 14.52 2.03
C ASN A 18 8.45 14.91 1.55
N PHE A 19 7.65 13.93 1.13
CA PHE A 19 6.29 14.19 0.67
C PHE A 19 5.42 14.68 1.83
N ASN A 20 4.86 15.87 1.68
CA ASN A 20 4.00 16.48 2.68
C ASN A 20 2.74 17.04 2.00
N ALA A 21 1.61 16.40 2.24
CA ALA A 21 0.34 16.76 1.63
C ALA A 21 -0.79 16.68 2.67
N PRO A 22 -0.86 17.65 3.60
CA PRO A 22 -1.75 17.58 4.75
C PRO A 22 -3.24 17.56 4.39
N GLU A 23 -3.61 18.04 3.20
CA GLU A 23 -5.00 18.08 2.75
C GLU A 23 -5.36 16.95 1.78
N LEU A 24 -4.41 16.08 1.46
CA LEU A 24 -4.63 14.99 0.51
C LEU A 24 -5.53 13.91 1.12
N THR A 25 -6.57 13.53 0.38
CA THR A 25 -7.55 12.52 0.84
C THR A 25 -7.52 11.23 0.04
N ASN A 26 -7.04 11.25 -1.22
CA ASN A 26 -7.11 10.11 -2.11
C ASN A 26 -5.77 9.88 -2.81
N ILE A 27 -5.17 8.69 -2.60
CA ILE A 27 -3.92 8.26 -3.19
C ILE A 27 -4.08 6.93 -3.95
N THR A 28 -5.27 6.70 -4.51
CA THR A 28 -5.53 5.52 -5.33
C THR A 28 -4.46 5.36 -6.40
N ASP A 29 -3.92 4.15 -6.52
CA ASP A 29 -2.94 3.74 -7.52
C ASP A 29 -1.67 4.61 -7.57
N MET A 30 -1.34 5.32 -6.49
CA MET A 30 -0.24 6.30 -6.52
C MET A 30 1.08 5.72 -7.03
N PHE A 31 1.41 4.49 -6.63
CA PHE A 31 2.64 3.79 -7.03
C PHE A 31 2.36 2.52 -7.83
N SER A 32 1.15 2.35 -8.35
CA SER A 32 0.78 1.11 -9.01
C SER A 32 1.58 0.88 -10.30
N GLU A 33 1.82 -0.39 -10.61
CA GLU A 33 2.48 -0.84 -11.83
C GLU A 33 3.90 -0.31 -12.05
N LEU A 34 4.59 0.08 -10.98
CA LEU A 34 6.03 0.35 -11.02
C LEU A 34 6.78 -0.98 -10.99
N THR A 35 6.67 -1.73 -12.08
CA THR A 35 7.08 -3.15 -12.15
C THR A 35 8.58 -3.38 -12.00
N ASN A 36 9.41 -2.36 -12.19
CA ASN A 36 10.86 -2.43 -12.01
C ASN A 36 11.35 -1.78 -10.71
N LEU A 37 10.45 -1.27 -9.89
CA LEU A 37 10.82 -0.59 -8.64
C LEU A 37 11.36 -1.60 -7.63
N GLU A 38 12.59 -1.39 -7.18
CA GLU A 38 13.27 -2.24 -6.20
C GLU A 38 13.31 -1.58 -4.82
N THR A 39 13.32 -0.24 -4.76
CA THR A 39 13.35 0.51 -3.51
C THR A 39 12.34 1.65 -3.51
N LEU A 40 11.63 1.81 -2.39
CA LEU A 40 10.67 2.90 -2.17
C LEU A 40 10.84 3.42 -0.75
N ASN A 41 11.24 4.69 -0.61
CA ASN A 41 11.40 5.33 0.69
C ASN A 41 10.20 6.21 1.02
N LEU A 42 9.45 5.82 2.04
CA LEU A 42 8.26 6.52 2.54
C LEU A 42 8.45 7.01 3.99
N SER A 43 9.68 7.12 4.49
CA SER A 43 9.97 7.25 5.92
C SER A 43 9.31 8.45 6.61
N ASN A 44 9.13 9.57 5.91
CA ASN A 44 8.47 10.76 6.45
C ASN A 44 7.23 11.14 5.63
N PHE A 45 6.65 10.18 4.91
CA PHE A 45 5.45 10.42 4.14
C PHE A 45 4.33 10.92 5.06
N ASN A 46 3.83 12.12 4.80
CA ASN A 46 2.83 12.77 5.65
C ASN A 46 1.59 13.17 4.85
N ALA A 47 0.51 12.44 5.06
CA ALA A 47 -0.79 12.72 4.46
C ALA A 47 -1.89 12.21 5.43
N PRO A 48 -2.13 12.91 6.53
CA PRO A 48 -2.95 12.39 7.63
C PRO A 48 -4.45 12.30 7.32
N LYS A 49 -4.92 12.94 6.24
CA LYS A 49 -6.35 12.95 5.89
C LYS A 49 -6.73 11.92 4.84
N ILE A 50 -5.85 11.01 4.49
CA ILE A 50 -6.13 10.00 3.47
C ILE A 50 -7.30 9.13 3.90
N THR A 51 -8.26 8.96 2.99
CA THR A 51 -9.42 8.07 3.16
C THR A 51 -9.43 6.90 2.19
N ASN A 52 -8.72 7.01 1.05
CA ASN A 52 -8.67 5.95 0.04
C ASN A 52 -7.23 5.65 -0.37
N MET A 53 -6.84 4.38 -0.17
CA MET A 53 -5.53 3.82 -0.53
C MET A 53 -5.65 2.66 -1.52
N ASP A 54 -6.75 2.59 -2.30
CA ASP A 54 -6.95 1.49 -3.24
C ASP A 54 -5.79 1.37 -4.22
N GLY A 55 -5.27 0.17 -4.41
CA GLY A 55 -4.23 -0.13 -5.38
C GLY A 55 -2.91 0.61 -5.18
N MET A 56 -2.69 1.27 -4.05
CA MET A 56 -1.53 2.17 -3.87
C MET A 56 -0.19 1.52 -4.23
N PHE A 57 -0.01 0.25 -3.90
CA PHE A 57 1.22 -0.51 -4.17
C PHE A 57 0.98 -1.70 -5.12
N LYS A 58 -0.11 -1.69 -5.86
CA LYS A 58 -0.48 -2.77 -6.76
C LYS A 58 0.59 -2.97 -7.83
N ASP A 59 0.89 -4.24 -8.14
CA ASP A 59 1.82 -4.64 -9.20
C ASP A 59 3.27 -4.17 -9.00
N LEU A 60 3.71 -3.96 -7.76
CA LEU A 60 5.12 -3.72 -7.44
C LEU A 60 5.87 -5.07 -7.38
N SER A 61 6.02 -5.71 -8.54
CA SER A 61 6.45 -7.11 -8.63
C SER A 61 7.92 -7.36 -8.25
N LYS A 62 8.76 -6.33 -8.24
CA LYS A 62 10.19 -6.44 -7.85
C LYS A 62 10.49 -5.89 -6.46
N LEU A 63 9.54 -5.17 -5.84
CA LEU A 63 9.75 -4.60 -4.51
C LEU A 63 9.74 -5.72 -3.47
N SER A 64 10.85 -5.89 -2.77
CA SER A 64 11.01 -6.95 -1.76
C SER A 64 10.88 -6.45 -0.32
N LYS A 65 11.00 -5.14 -0.10
CA LYS A 65 10.91 -4.51 1.22
C LYS A 65 10.09 -3.23 1.14
N LEU A 66 9.21 -3.04 2.12
CA LEU A 66 8.39 -1.85 2.21
C LEU A 66 8.15 -1.54 3.69
N ASP A 67 8.57 -0.35 4.14
CA ASP A 67 8.36 0.11 5.51
C ASP A 67 7.15 1.04 5.57
N LEU A 68 6.08 0.60 6.22
CA LEU A 68 4.85 1.35 6.41
C LEU A 68 4.58 1.63 7.89
N THR A 69 5.58 1.49 8.76
CA THR A 69 5.40 1.63 10.21
C THR A 69 4.98 3.03 10.64
N ASN A 70 5.27 4.04 9.82
CA ASN A 70 4.90 5.43 10.08
C ASN A 70 3.64 5.90 9.34
N PHE A 71 2.97 5.01 8.59
CA PHE A 71 1.76 5.38 7.88
C PHE A 71 0.59 5.62 8.82
N ASN A 72 -0.07 6.76 8.66
CA ASN A 72 -1.30 7.09 9.39
C ASN A 72 -2.52 6.65 8.58
N THR A 73 -3.20 5.62 9.06
CA THR A 73 -4.36 5.03 8.38
C THR A 73 -5.67 5.26 9.12
N VAL A 74 -5.67 6.11 10.14
CA VAL A 74 -6.83 6.30 11.05
C VAL A 74 -8.12 6.72 10.33
N ASN A 75 -8.01 7.43 9.21
CA ASN A 75 -9.16 7.90 8.43
C ASN A 75 -9.46 7.06 7.19
N VAL A 76 -8.70 6.00 6.95
CA VAL A 76 -8.83 5.20 5.73
C VAL A 76 -10.08 4.33 5.77
N THR A 77 -10.85 4.38 4.71
CA THR A 77 -12.08 3.58 4.55
C THR A 77 -11.96 2.51 3.48
N SER A 78 -11.00 2.63 2.57
CA SER A 78 -10.80 1.65 1.50
C SER A 78 -9.32 1.37 1.26
N MET A 79 -8.97 0.08 1.19
CA MET A 79 -7.63 -0.46 0.91
C MET A 79 -7.72 -1.60 -0.11
N SER A 80 -8.71 -1.54 -1.02
CA SER A 80 -8.90 -2.57 -2.05
C SER A 80 -7.64 -2.70 -2.90
N GLU A 81 -7.21 -3.93 -3.16
CA GLU A 81 -6.05 -4.25 -4.01
C GLU A 81 -4.72 -3.58 -3.61
N MET A 82 -4.61 -3.06 -2.40
CA MET A 82 -3.46 -2.23 -2.00
C MET A 82 -2.09 -2.89 -2.23
N PHE A 83 -1.99 -4.21 -1.99
CA PHE A 83 -0.77 -5.00 -2.21
C PHE A 83 -0.97 -6.11 -3.24
N ASN A 84 -1.97 -5.97 -4.11
CA ASN A 84 -2.25 -6.97 -5.13
C ASN A 84 -1.03 -7.16 -6.03
N ASN A 85 -0.66 -8.42 -6.26
CA ASN A 85 0.47 -8.81 -7.12
C ASN A 85 1.83 -8.21 -6.73
N CYS A 86 2.05 -7.99 -5.44
CA CYS A 86 3.38 -7.68 -4.89
C CYS A 86 4.17 -8.97 -4.68
N SER A 87 4.51 -9.64 -5.78
CA SER A 87 4.98 -11.03 -5.77
C SER A 87 6.36 -11.23 -5.14
N SER A 88 7.18 -10.19 -5.01
CA SER A 88 8.48 -10.24 -4.33
C SER A 88 8.44 -9.80 -2.87
N LEU A 89 7.29 -9.29 -2.41
CA LEU A 89 7.13 -8.81 -1.04
C LEU A 89 6.79 -9.99 -0.13
N THR A 90 7.78 -10.44 0.65
CA THR A 90 7.65 -11.65 1.48
C THR A 90 7.40 -11.35 2.96
N ASN A 91 7.58 -10.11 3.38
CA ASN A 91 7.39 -9.68 4.75
C ASN A 91 6.84 -8.27 4.79
N LEU A 92 5.86 -8.01 5.66
CA LEU A 92 5.23 -6.71 5.78
C LEU A 92 4.73 -6.52 7.22
N ASP A 93 5.15 -5.43 7.86
CA ASP A 93 4.69 -5.07 9.19
C ASP A 93 3.55 -4.05 9.08
N LEU A 94 2.33 -4.49 9.34
CA LEU A 94 1.13 -3.66 9.35
C LEU A 94 0.56 -3.50 10.78
N SER A 95 1.37 -3.73 11.81
CA SER A 95 0.93 -3.65 13.19
C SER A 95 0.44 -2.25 13.59
N SER A 96 0.98 -1.19 12.95
CA SER A 96 0.56 0.19 13.20
C SER A 96 -0.72 0.59 12.44
N PHE A 97 -1.20 -0.23 11.52
CA PHE A 97 -2.41 0.10 10.75
C PHE A 97 -3.65 0.10 11.64
N ASP A 98 -4.37 1.21 11.64
CA ASP A 98 -5.70 1.31 12.20
C ASP A 98 -6.71 1.06 11.08
N ILE A 99 -7.44 -0.04 11.15
CA ILE A 99 -8.44 -0.41 10.14
C ILE A 99 -9.87 -0.28 10.67
N SER A 100 -10.06 0.42 11.77
CA SER A 100 -11.37 0.55 12.42
C SER A 100 -12.45 1.18 11.51
N ARG A 101 -12.04 2.00 10.54
CA ARG A 101 -12.93 2.64 9.58
C ARG A 101 -12.92 1.98 8.19
N VAL A 102 -12.09 0.97 7.98
CA VAL A 102 -11.96 0.33 6.66
C VAL A 102 -13.16 -0.58 6.41
N THR A 103 -13.85 -0.34 5.31
CA THR A 103 -15.01 -1.13 4.88
C THR A 103 -14.75 -1.95 3.63
N ASN A 104 -13.65 -1.66 2.90
CA ASN A 104 -13.29 -2.36 1.68
C ASN A 104 -11.81 -2.75 1.69
N MET A 105 -11.53 -4.06 1.72
CA MET A 105 -10.20 -4.64 1.60
C MET A 105 -10.16 -5.75 0.54
N VAL A 106 -11.04 -5.67 -0.47
CA VAL A 106 -11.16 -6.70 -1.50
C VAL A 106 -9.82 -6.88 -2.22
N CYS A 107 -9.35 -8.12 -2.32
CA CYS A 107 -8.12 -8.50 -3.01
C CYS A 107 -6.85 -7.78 -2.52
N MET A 108 -6.86 -7.27 -1.28
CA MET A 108 -5.75 -6.48 -0.74
C MET A 108 -4.39 -7.19 -0.82
N PHE A 109 -4.37 -8.51 -0.61
CA PHE A 109 -3.14 -9.32 -0.62
C PHE A 109 -3.14 -10.41 -1.69
N SER A 110 -3.96 -10.30 -2.71
CA SER A 110 -3.97 -11.28 -3.80
C SER A 110 -2.58 -11.36 -4.42
N ASP A 111 -2.03 -12.57 -4.57
CA ASP A 111 -0.68 -12.81 -5.10
C ASP A 111 0.44 -12.03 -4.36
N CYS A 112 0.28 -11.84 -3.05
CA CYS A 112 1.27 -11.19 -2.20
C CYS A 112 1.71 -12.13 -1.08
N PRO A 113 2.95 -12.67 -1.13
CA PRO A 113 3.43 -13.63 -0.11
C PRO A 113 3.49 -13.04 1.31
N ALA A 114 3.58 -11.72 1.45
CA ALA A 114 3.57 -11.06 2.75
C ALA A 114 2.29 -11.31 3.54
N TRP A 115 1.20 -11.76 2.90
CA TRP A 115 -0.03 -12.19 3.59
C TRP A 115 0.25 -13.19 4.71
N ASN A 116 1.26 -14.04 4.54
CA ASN A 116 1.61 -15.04 5.54
C ASN A 116 2.27 -14.46 6.81
N THR A 117 2.63 -13.18 6.79
CA THR A 117 3.33 -12.50 7.90
C THR A 117 2.46 -11.49 8.64
N VAL A 118 1.30 -11.10 8.08
CA VAL A 118 0.39 -10.13 8.70
C VAL A 118 -0.59 -10.83 9.65
N ASP A 119 -1.23 -10.06 10.52
CA ASP A 119 -2.33 -10.56 11.36
C ASP A 119 -3.55 -10.85 10.50
N GLN A 120 -3.68 -12.10 10.10
CA GLN A 120 -4.74 -12.55 9.19
C GLN A 120 -6.14 -12.35 9.76
N LYS A 121 -6.30 -12.43 11.08
CA LYS A 121 -7.61 -12.17 11.73
C LYS A 121 -8.01 -10.70 11.56
N LYS A 122 -7.07 -9.79 11.74
CA LYS A 122 -7.30 -8.35 11.59
C LYS A 122 -7.75 -8.01 10.17
N PHE A 123 -7.10 -8.59 9.15
CA PHE A 123 -7.33 -8.22 7.75
C PHE A 123 -8.32 -9.14 7.01
N SER A 124 -8.91 -10.13 7.63
CA SER A 124 -9.83 -11.07 6.96
C SER A 124 -11.27 -10.58 6.88
N ALA A 125 -11.65 -9.58 7.66
CA ALA A 125 -13.05 -9.14 7.78
C ALA A 125 -13.57 -8.38 6.56
N GLY A 126 -12.69 -7.96 5.64
CA GLY A 126 -13.04 -7.08 4.53
C GLY A 126 -13.25 -7.77 3.18
N GLY A 127 -13.44 -9.07 3.13
CA GLY A 127 -13.66 -9.77 1.87
C GLY A 127 -12.38 -9.94 1.05
N ILE A 128 -11.29 -10.36 1.68
CA ILE A 128 -10.02 -10.62 1.01
C ILE A 128 -10.20 -11.73 -0.02
N CYS A 129 -9.68 -11.52 -1.23
CA CYS A 129 -9.63 -12.58 -2.25
C CYS A 129 -8.73 -13.71 -1.78
N ALA A 130 -9.08 -14.95 -2.15
CA ALA A 130 -8.24 -16.11 -1.92
C ALA A 130 -6.87 -15.92 -2.59
N MET A 131 -5.84 -16.32 -1.86
CA MET A 131 -4.46 -16.28 -2.36
C MET A 131 -4.18 -17.46 -3.28
#